data_800d6c437a02f084f0a78904256f1a76
#
_entry.id   800d6c437a02f084f0a78904256f1a76
#
_cell.length_a   1.000
_cell.length_b   1.000
_cell.length_c   1.000
_cell.angle_alpha   90.00
_cell.angle_beta   90.00
_cell.angle_gamma   90.00
#
_symmetry.space_group_name_H-M   'P 1'
#
loop_
_entity.id
_entity.type
_entity.pdbx_description
1 polymer ?
#
loop_
_entity_poly.entity_id
_entity_poly.type
_entity_poly.pdbx_seq_one_letter_code
_entity_poly.pdbx_strand_id
1 'polypeptide(L)'
;YDFITIDCPPSLGLLTINALASADTVIIPIQSEYYAMEGLSVITSLVERLKENGANPNLRIEGILMTMFDGRTRLGQDVVAEVRNHFGPLVYTTAIPRSVRVSEAPSFGRPVVDYAPSSSAAIAYTEFSKEFHKRASK
;
A
#
# COMPACT_ATOMS: atom_id res chain seq x y z
N TYR A 1 -19.21 11.54 -1.27
CA TYR A 1 -18.29 10.51 -0.76
C TYR A 1 -17.14 11.18 -0.05
N ASP A 2 -16.72 10.63 1.08
CA ASP A 2 -15.58 11.15 1.84
C ASP A 2 -14.24 10.71 1.22
N PHE A 3 -14.24 9.57 0.57
CA PHE A 3 -13.08 9.01 -0.13
C PHE A 3 -13.46 8.44 -1.49
N ILE A 4 -12.55 8.59 -2.46
CA ILE A 4 -12.60 7.94 -3.78
C ILE A 4 -11.27 7.19 -3.92
N THR A 5 -11.33 5.86 -4.07
CA THR A 5 -10.15 5.03 -4.28
C THR A 5 -10.04 4.64 -5.74
N ILE A 6 -8.87 4.88 -6.33
CA ILE A 6 -8.55 4.48 -7.71
C ILE A 6 -7.58 3.30 -7.64
N ASP A 7 -8.06 2.11 -8.01
CA ASP A 7 -7.20 0.93 -8.15
C ASP A 7 -6.47 0.96 -9.50
N CYS A 8 -5.16 0.78 -9.45
CA CYS A 8 -4.29 0.90 -10.62
C CYS A 8 -3.63 -0.44 -10.96
N PRO A 9 -3.41 -0.74 -12.25
CA PRO A 9 -2.62 -1.90 -12.64
C PRO A 9 -1.17 -1.75 -12.16
N PRO A 10 -0.43 -2.86 -11.98
CA PRO A 10 0.94 -2.83 -11.47
C PRO A 10 1.96 -2.21 -12.45
N SER A 11 1.53 -1.87 -13.66
CA SER A 11 2.37 -1.19 -14.64
C SER A 11 2.34 0.32 -14.44
N LEU A 12 3.49 0.99 -14.61
CA LEU A 12 3.60 2.45 -14.59
C LEU A 12 3.24 3.06 -15.96
N GLY A 13 2.15 2.57 -16.56
CA GLY A 13 1.62 3.04 -17.83
C GLY A 13 0.73 4.28 -17.70
N LEU A 14 0.15 4.71 -18.82
CA LEU A 14 -0.68 5.92 -18.90
C LEU A 14 -1.85 5.93 -17.89
N LEU A 15 -2.47 4.79 -17.62
CA LEU A 15 -3.58 4.71 -16.66
C LEU A 15 -3.14 5.05 -15.24
N THR A 16 -1.99 4.52 -14.81
CA THR A 16 -1.41 4.81 -13.50
C THR A 16 -0.96 6.27 -13.41
N ILE A 17 -0.36 6.81 -14.47
CA ILE A 17 0.05 8.22 -14.53
C ILE A 17 -1.20 9.13 -14.43
N ASN A 18 -2.27 8.83 -15.17
CA ASN A 18 -3.51 9.61 -15.11
C ASN A 18 -4.17 9.55 -13.72
N ALA A 19 -4.18 8.39 -13.09
CA ALA A 19 -4.68 8.24 -11.72
C ALA A 19 -3.87 9.09 -10.72
N LEU A 20 -2.53 9.03 -10.78
CA LEU A 20 -1.65 9.83 -9.92
C LEU A 20 -1.76 11.33 -10.22
N ALA A 21 -1.98 11.72 -11.48
CA ALA A 21 -2.18 13.12 -11.85
C ALA A 21 -3.50 13.70 -11.32
N SER A 22 -4.50 12.86 -11.03
CA SER A 22 -5.82 13.28 -10.52
C SER A 22 -6.03 13.06 -9.02
N ALA A 23 -5.15 12.30 -8.36
CA ALA A 23 -5.29 11.94 -6.96
C ALA A 23 -4.70 13.01 -6.01
N ASP A 24 -5.25 13.12 -4.81
CA ASP A 24 -4.68 13.95 -3.75
C ASP A 24 -3.51 13.24 -3.07
N THR A 25 -3.65 11.93 -2.88
CA THR A 25 -2.65 11.11 -2.19
C THR A 25 -2.51 9.73 -2.84
N VAL A 26 -1.38 9.07 -2.59
CA VAL A 26 -1.13 7.70 -3.01
C VAL A 26 -0.74 6.82 -1.84
N ILE A 27 -1.39 5.65 -1.72
CA ILE A 27 -0.96 4.56 -0.85
C ILE A 27 -0.17 3.57 -1.72
N ILE A 28 1.01 3.20 -1.25
CA ILE A 28 1.91 2.29 -1.96
C ILE A 28 1.92 0.93 -1.25
N PRO A 29 1.15 -0.06 -1.74
CA PRO A 29 1.28 -1.43 -1.24
C PRO A 29 2.56 -2.05 -1.80
N ILE A 30 3.37 -2.64 -0.94
CA ILE A 30 4.62 -3.29 -1.32
C ILE A 30 4.76 -4.65 -0.64
N GLN A 31 5.20 -5.66 -1.37
CA GLN A 31 5.45 -6.97 -0.82
C GLN A 31 6.75 -6.98 0.00
N SER A 32 6.76 -7.74 1.11
CA SER A 32 7.93 -7.88 1.98
C SER A 32 8.95 -8.85 1.38
N GLU A 33 9.45 -8.53 0.18
CA GLU A 33 10.38 -9.34 -0.62
C GLU A 33 11.61 -8.53 -1.00
N TYR A 34 12.65 -9.20 -1.52
CA TYR A 34 13.98 -8.63 -1.77
C TYR A 34 13.97 -7.32 -2.59
N TYR A 35 13.12 -7.22 -3.61
CA TYR A 35 13.05 -6.03 -4.47
C TYR A 35 12.15 -4.88 -3.94
N ALA A 36 11.72 -4.94 -2.68
CA ALA A 36 10.83 -3.94 -2.11
C ALA A 36 11.40 -2.52 -2.20
N MET A 37 12.67 -2.32 -1.85
CA MET A 37 13.32 -1.01 -1.88
C MET A 37 13.46 -0.44 -3.29
N GLU A 38 13.78 -1.29 -4.27
CA GLU A 38 13.84 -0.89 -5.67
C GLU A 38 12.47 -0.43 -6.19
N GLY A 39 11.42 -1.22 -5.93
CA GLY A 39 10.04 -0.86 -6.29
C GLY A 39 9.60 0.46 -5.67
N LEU A 40 9.91 0.69 -4.39
CA LEU A 40 9.62 1.96 -3.71
C LEU A 40 10.37 3.13 -4.33
N SER A 41 11.65 2.97 -4.65
CA SER A 41 12.46 4.01 -5.30
C SER A 41 11.86 4.43 -6.65
N VAL A 42 11.38 3.49 -7.46
CA VAL A 42 10.76 3.79 -8.76
C VAL A 42 9.48 4.60 -8.58
N ILE A 43 8.60 4.21 -7.66
CA ILE A 43 7.31 4.90 -7.44
C ILE A 43 7.53 6.27 -6.80
N THR A 44 8.42 6.39 -5.82
CA THR A 44 8.72 7.69 -5.20
C THR A 44 9.31 8.67 -6.20
N SER A 45 10.23 8.21 -7.07
CA SER A 45 10.76 9.03 -8.16
C SER A 45 9.68 9.46 -9.16
N LEU A 46 8.69 8.60 -9.45
CA LEU A 46 7.57 8.97 -10.31
C LEU A 46 6.71 10.07 -9.67
N VAL A 47 6.40 9.95 -8.37
CA VAL A 47 5.65 10.96 -7.62
C VAL A 47 6.36 12.31 -7.68
N GLU A 48 7.67 12.34 -7.40
CA GLU A 48 8.46 13.58 -7.46
C GLU A 48 8.45 14.18 -8.88
N ARG A 49 8.62 13.38 -9.92
CA ARG A 49 8.56 13.85 -11.31
C ARG A 49 7.20 14.43 -11.68
N LEU A 50 6.09 13.86 -11.21
CA LEU A 50 4.74 14.41 -11.44
C LEU A 50 4.53 15.75 -10.73
N LYS A 51 5.16 15.95 -9.58
CA LYS A 51 5.17 17.23 -8.87
C LYS A 51 6.02 18.27 -9.60
N GLU A 52 7.24 17.92 -9.96
CA GLU A 52 8.21 18.82 -10.60
C GLU A 52 7.76 19.31 -11.98
N ASN A 53 7.16 18.43 -12.79
CA ASN A 53 6.67 18.80 -14.12
C ASN A 53 5.31 19.49 -14.12
N GLY A 54 4.72 19.70 -12.95
CA GLY A 54 3.44 20.40 -12.78
C GLY A 54 2.20 19.58 -13.10
N ALA A 55 2.34 18.27 -13.40
CA ALA A 55 1.18 17.41 -13.67
C ALA A 55 0.28 17.23 -12.42
N ASN A 56 0.90 17.11 -11.24
CA ASN A 56 0.21 17.17 -9.95
C ASN A 56 1.15 17.67 -8.85
N PRO A 57 1.29 18.99 -8.68
CA PRO A 57 2.20 19.58 -7.68
C PRO A 57 1.84 19.23 -6.24
N ASN A 58 0.59 18.87 -5.98
CA ASN A 58 0.06 18.63 -4.64
C ASN A 58 0.03 17.14 -4.25
N LEU A 59 0.40 16.24 -5.17
CA LEU A 59 0.39 14.81 -4.89
C LEU A 59 1.30 14.47 -3.70
N ARG A 60 0.76 13.71 -2.76
CA ARG A 60 1.49 13.28 -1.56
C ARG A 60 1.48 11.76 -1.44
N ILE A 61 2.53 11.21 -0.86
CA ILE A 61 2.51 9.82 -0.42
C ILE A 61 1.79 9.78 0.94
N GLU A 62 0.60 9.17 0.97
CA GLU A 62 -0.18 8.95 2.19
C GLU A 62 0.49 7.93 3.10
N GLY A 63 1.01 6.88 2.49
CA GLY A 63 1.76 5.89 3.24
C GLY A 63 2.16 4.68 2.41
N ILE A 64 3.04 3.89 3.00
CA ILE A 64 3.55 2.62 2.46
C ILE A 64 2.98 1.49 3.30
N LEU A 65 2.24 0.58 2.66
CA LEU A 65 1.62 -0.56 3.29
C LEU A 65 2.41 -1.84 2.97
N MET A 66 3.05 -2.42 3.98
CA MET A 66 3.72 -3.72 3.82
C MET A 66 2.67 -4.82 3.65
N THR A 67 2.79 -5.60 2.58
CA THR A 67 1.87 -6.70 2.24
C THR A 67 2.60 -8.01 2.08
N MET A 68 1.86 -9.13 2.04
CA MET A 68 2.39 -10.49 1.92
C MET A 68 3.46 -10.81 2.98
N PHE A 69 3.35 -10.14 4.14
CA PHE A 69 4.32 -10.27 5.22
C PHE A 69 4.26 -11.68 5.85
N ASP A 70 5.40 -12.35 5.93
CA ASP A 70 5.59 -13.57 6.70
C ASP A 70 6.62 -13.32 7.80
N GLY A 71 6.12 -13.06 9.01
CA GLY A 71 6.95 -12.79 10.19
C GLY A 71 7.79 -13.98 10.68
N ARG A 72 7.60 -15.17 10.11
CA ARG A 72 8.42 -16.36 10.40
C ARG A 72 9.73 -16.35 9.61
N THR A 73 9.82 -15.56 8.55
CA THR A 73 11.02 -15.48 7.71
C THR A 73 11.90 -14.31 8.15
N ARG A 74 13.21 -14.56 8.22
CA ARG A 74 14.18 -13.50 8.48
C ARG A 74 14.16 -12.43 7.39
N LEU A 75 14.08 -12.85 6.12
CA LEU A 75 13.99 -11.93 4.99
C LEU A 75 12.82 -10.95 5.14
N GLY A 76 11.62 -11.44 5.44
CA GLY A 76 10.45 -10.57 5.61
C GLY A 76 10.62 -9.56 6.75
N GLN A 77 11.21 -9.98 7.87
CA GLN A 77 11.51 -9.10 9.00
C GLN A 77 12.56 -8.03 8.62
N ASP A 78 13.65 -8.45 7.98
CA ASP A 78 14.75 -7.56 7.57
C ASP A 78 14.26 -6.50 6.56
N VAL A 79 13.46 -6.90 5.55
CA VAL A 79 12.87 -5.99 4.56
C VAL A 79 11.94 -4.97 5.22
N VAL A 80 11.06 -5.40 6.12
CA VAL A 80 10.17 -4.48 6.85
C VAL A 80 10.97 -3.50 7.69
N ALA A 81 12.02 -3.95 8.37
CA ALA A 81 12.91 -3.10 9.16
C ALA A 81 13.63 -2.07 8.28
N GLU A 82 14.16 -2.49 7.13
CA GLU A 82 14.85 -1.61 6.18
C GLU A 82 13.91 -0.52 5.63
N VAL A 83 12.71 -0.91 5.17
CA VAL A 83 11.69 0.04 4.68
C VAL A 83 11.30 1.03 5.77
N ARG A 84 11.09 0.57 7.01
CA ARG A 84 10.78 1.46 8.15
C ARG A 84 11.91 2.40 8.50
N ASN A 85 13.14 1.93 8.45
CA ASN A 85 14.32 2.77 8.71
C ASN A 85 14.48 3.88 7.66
N HIS A 86 14.18 3.58 6.39
CA HIS A 86 14.35 4.53 5.30
C HIS A 86 13.18 5.52 5.19
N PHE A 87 11.94 5.05 5.28
CA PHE A 87 10.74 5.86 5.05
C PHE A 87 10.05 6.33 6.34
N GLY A 88 10.48 5.82 7.49
CA GLY A 88 10.03 6.27 8.81
C GLY A 88 8.51 6.30 8.98
N PRO A 89 7.93 7.47 9.31
CA PRO A 89 6.51 7.61 9.62
C PRO A 89 5.57 7.39 8.41
N LEU A 90 6.11 7.37 7.18
CA LEU A 90 5.31 7.05 6.00
C LEU A 90 4.89 5.57 5.97
N VAL A 91 5.63 4.68 6.64
CA VAL A 91 5.27 3.26 6.68
C VAL A 91 4.15 3.05 7.69
N TYR A 92 3.08 2.39 7.25
CA TYR A 92 2.01 2.00 8.17
C TYR A 92 2.54 1.03 9.23
N THR A 93 2.04 1.18 10.45
CA THR A 93 2.38 0.26 11.55
C THR A 93 1.84 -1.13 11.25
N THR A 94 0.64 -1.17 10.67
CA THR A 94 -0.02 -2.39 10.23
C THR A 94 0.70 -2.99 9.03
N ALA A 95 0.94 -4.30 9.05
CA ALA A 95 1.40 -5.08 7.90
C ALA A 95 0.37 -6.16 7.57
N ILE A 96 0.07 -6.34 6.28
CA ILE A 96 -0.88 -7.37 5.83
C ILE A 96 -0.16 -8.70 5.68
N PRO A 97 -0.53 -9.74 6.45
CA PRO A 97 0.13 -11.03 6.36
C PRO A 97 -0.19 -11.76 5.06
N ARG A 98 0.71 -12.62 4.62
CA ARG A 98 0.45 -13.59 3.55
C ARG A 98 -0.71 -14.49 4.00
N SER A 99 -1.75 -14.60 3.16
CA SER A 99 -2.95 -15.36 3.51
C SER A 99 -3.62 -15.96 2.26
N VAL A 100 -3.88 -17.25 2.31
CA VAL A 100 -4.66 -17.96 1.28
C VAL A 100 -6.10 -17.41 1.21
N ARG A 101 -6.67 -16.96 2.34
CA ARG A 101 -8.03 -16.40 2.39
C ARG A 101 -8.18 -15.14 1.55
N VAL A 102 -7.13 -14.32 1.46
CA VAL A 102 -7.10 -13.14 0.56
C VAL A 102 -7.16 -13.56 -0.90
N SER A 103 -6.46 -14.63 -1.27
CA SER A 103 -6.46 -15.13 -2.65
C SER A 103 -7.77 -15.85 -3.03
N GLU A 104 -8.46 -16.46 -2.07
CA GLU A 104 -9.74 -17.15 -2.27
C GLU A 104 -10.93 -16.20 -2.40
N ALA A 105 -10.97 -15.13 -1.60
CA ALA A 105 -12.10 -14.24 -1.46
C ALA A 105 -12.63 -13.68 -2.80
N PRO A 106 -11.81 -13.28 -3.78
CA PRO A 106 -12.27 -12.82 -5.09
C PRO A 106 -13.04 -13.87 -5.88
N SER A 107 -12.71 -15.16 -5.72
CA SER A 107 -13.46 -16.25 -6.39
C SER A 107 -14.91 -16.37 -5.90
N PHE A 108 -15.20 -15.78 -4.73
CA PHE A 108 -16.55 -15.72 -4.16
C PHE A 108 -17.20 -14.33 -4.32
N GLY A 109 -16.54 -13.40 -5.04
CA GLY A 109 -17.00 -12.03 -5.21
C GLY A 109 -17.10 -11.22 -3.91
N ARG A 110 -16.29 -11.56 -2.92
CA ARG A 110 -16.30 -10.94 -1.58
C ARG A 110 -14.93 -10.39 -1.19
N PRO A 111 -14.89 -9.28 -0.45
CA PRO A 111 -13.65 -8.88 0.20
C PRO A 111 -13.31 -9.86 1.35
N VAL A 112 -12.03 -9.98 1.69
CA VAL A 112 -11.58 -10.92 2.74
C VAL A 112 -12.21 -10.64 4.10
N VAL A 113 -12.54 -9.39 4.38
CA VAL A 113 -13.20 -8.98 5.64
C VAL A 113 -14.60 -9.57 5.81
N ASP A 114 -15.31 -9.84 4.70
CA ASP A 114 -16.62 -10.47 4.69
C ASP A 114 -16.52 -12.00 4.47
N TYR A 115 -15.52 -12.42 3.68
CA TYR A 115 -15.32 -13.83 3.36
C TYR A 115 -14.79 -14.64 4.55
N ALA A 116 -13.80 -14.09 5.26
CA ALA A 116 -13.14 -14.75 6.39
C ALA A 116 -12.81 -13.73 7.49
N PRO A 117 -13.83 -13.16 8.19
CA PRO A 117 -13.66 -12.03 9.11
C PRO A 117 -12.73 -12.31 10.31
N SER A 118 -12.60 -13.57 10.71
CA SER A 118 -11.71 -13.98 11.82
C SER A 118 -10.28 -14.32 11.35
N SER A 119 -9.99 -14.25 10.05
CA SER A 119 -8.64 -14.50 9.55
C SER A 119 -7.67 -13.38 9.93
N SER A 120 -6.39 -13.72 10.11
CA SER A 120 -5.35 -12.73 10.41
C SER A 120 -5.27 -11.59 9.38
N ALA A 121 -5.53 -11.90 8.11
CA ALA A 121 -5.53 -10.90 7.05
C ALA A 121 -6.74 -9.97 7.14
N ALA A 122 -7.95 -10.47 7.40
CA ALA A 122 -9.14 -9.64 7.58
C ALA A 122 -8.99 -8.70 8.77
N ILE A 123 -8.46 -9.19 9.88
CA ILE A 123 -8.14 -8.38 11.05
C ILE A 123 -7.12 -7.29 10.69
N ALA A 124 -6.04 -7.65 9.99
CA ALA A 124 -5.00 -6.69 9.58
C ALA A 124 -5.56 -5.61 8.63
N TYR A 125 -6.41 -5.95 7.66
CA TYR A 125 -7.07 -4.95 6.81
C TYR A 125 -7.99 -4.03 7.60
N THR A 126 -8.68 -4.54 8.60
CA THR A 126 -9.51 -3.72 9.50
C THR A 126 -8.66 -2.75 10.33
N GLU A 127 -7.53 -3.21 10.87
CA GLU A 127 -6.61 -2.33 11.60
C GLU A 127 -5.95 -1.30 10.68
N PHE A 128 -5.55 -1.69 9.46
CA PHE A 128 -5.05 -0.77 8.45
C PHE A 128 -6.08 0.33 8.13
N SER A 129 -7.36 -0.03 7.94
CA SER A 129 -8.42 0.94 7.71
C SER A 129 -8.54 1.97 8.84
N LYS A 130 -8.47 1.54 10.10
CA LYS A 130 -8.47 2.45 11.26
C LYS A 130 -7.25 3.37 11.28
N GLU A 131 -6.07 2.81 10.98
CA GLU A 131 -4.82 3.58 10.92
C GLU A 131 -4.87 4.62 9.79
N PHE A 132 -5.37 4.24 8.61
CA PHE A 132 -5.58 5.15 7.47
C PHE A 132 -6.52 6.30 7.84
N HIS A 133 -7.71 6.01 8.37
CA HIS A 133 -8.65 7.05 8.79
C HIS A 133 -8.05 8.03 9.78
N LYS A 134 -7.28 7.54 10.75
CA LYS A 134 -6.61 8.39 11.74
C LYS A 134 -5.55 9.31 11.11
N ARG A 135 -4.88 8.89 10.01
CA ARG A 135 -3.92 9.70 9.27
C ARG A 135 -4.62 10.72 8.37
N ALA A 136 -5.61 10.28 7.61
CA ALA A 136 -6.35 11.11 6.65
C ALA A 136 -7.22 12.20 7.31
N SER A 137 -7.53 12.06 8.62
CA SER A 137 -8.31 13.04 9.39
C SER A 137 -7.45 14.15 10.03
N LYS A 138 -6.15 14.17 9.79
CA LYS A 138 -5.22 15.21 10.27
C LYS A 138 -4.86 16.21 9.17
#